data_341cc6211cc9510a72956eb3f72cb2bd
#
_entry.id   341cc6211cc9510a72956eb3f72cb2bd
#
_cell.length_a   1.000
_cell.length_b   1.000
_cell.length_c   1.000
_cell.angle_alpha   90.00
_cell.angle_beta   90.00
_cell.angle_gamma   90.00
#
_symmetry.space_group_name_H-M   'P 1'
#
loop_
_entity.id
_entity.type
_entity.pdbx_description
1 polymer ?
#
loop_
_entity_poly.entity_id
_entity_poly.type
_entity_poly.pdbx_seq_one_letter_code
_entity_poly.pdbx_strand_id
1 'polypeptide(L)'
;NDLTQYTLAADRLLGSVSSYQDPWHPAVLRLIKMLGDAGAAAGKPVGVCGEAAADPDLAIVLVGLGATTLSMAPSALAEVRAALLTVSLDEAKARAVRALTGRSAAEARLLGSR
;
A
#
# COMPACT_ATOMS: atom_id res chain seq x y z
N ASN A 1 5.15 -7.54 -3.18
CA ASN A 1 4.69 -8.47 -4.24
C ASN A 1 4.26 -9.82 -3.65
N ASP A 2 5.07 -10.38 -2.76
CA ASP A 2 4.78 -11.69 -2.17
C ASP A 2 3.50 -11.66 -1.31
N LEU A 3 3.32 -10.63 -0.49
CA LEU A 3 2.11 -10.49 0.31
C LEU A 3 0.85 -10.48 -0.56
N THR A 4 0.87 -9.72 -1.66
CA THR A 4 -0.24 -9.65 -2.61
C THR A 4 -0.49 -11.00 -3.27
N GLN A 5 0.57 -11.65 -3.74
CA GLN A 5 0.48 -12.97 -4.38
C GLN A 5 -0.15 -14.02 -3.46
N TYR A 6 0.33 -14.13 -2.24
CA TYR A 6 -0.18 -15.14 -1.30
C TYR A 6 -1.56 -14.79 -0.75
N THR A 7 -1.85 -13.50 -0.51
CA THR A 7 -3.17 -13.07 -0.04
C THR A 7 -4.26 -13.38 -1.05
N LEU A 8 -3.98 -13.12 -2.33
CA LEU A 8 -4.95 -13.27 -3.42
C LEU A 8 -4.85 -14.63 -4.13
N ALA A 9 -3.91 -15.49 -3.72
CA ALA A 9 -3.61 -16.79 -4.32
C ALA A 9 -3.40 -16.68 -5.85
N ALA A 10 -2.75 -15.61 -6.30
CA ALA A 10 -2.54 -15.31 -7.71
C ALA A 10 -1.04 -15.23 -8.02
N ASP A 11 -0.54 -16.24 -8.72
CA ASP A 11 0.85 -16.28 -9.16
C ASP A 11 1.16 -15.10 -10.09
N ARG A 12 2.13 -14.28 -9.71
CA ARG A 12 2.54 -13.09 -10.47
C ARG A 12 3.14 -13.41 -11.83
N LEU A 13 3.58 -14.66 -12.05
CA LEU A 13 4.14 -15.13 -13.32
C LEU A 13 3.05 -15.70 -14.26
N LEU A 14 1.84 -15.88 -13.77
CA LEU A 14 0.73 -16.41 -14.54
C LEU A 14 -0.17 -15.29 -15.07
N GLY A 15 -0.03 -14.94 -16.34
CA GLY A 15 -0.74 -13.82 -16.97
C GLY A 15 -2.27 -13.91 -16.89
N SER A 16 -2.84 -15.13 -16.87
CA SER A 16 -4.28 -15.33 -16.76
C SER A 16 -4.91 -14.85 -15.44
N VAL A 17 -4.09 -14.71 -14.37
CA VAL A 17 -4.54 -14.22 -13.07
C VAL A 17 -3.93 -12.87 -12.70
N SER A 18 -3.33 -12.16 -13.65
CA SER A 18 -2.67 -10.87 -13.41
C SER A 18 -3.61 -9.81 -12.85
N SER A 19 -4.90 -9.86 -13.20
CA SER A 19 -5.93 -8.94 -12.67
C SER A 19 -6.16 -9.10 -11.16
N TYR A 20 -5.76 -10.23 -10.58
CA TYR A 20 -5.85 -10.49 -9.14
C TYR A 20 -4.58 -10.10 -8.36
N GLN A 21 -3.59 -9.50 -9.02
CA GLN A 21 -2.31 -9.15 -8.42
C GLN A 21 -2.21 -7.67 -8.01
N ASP A 22 -3.35 -7.02 -7.81
CA ASP A 22 -3.39 -5.60 -7.48
C ASP A 22 -3.20 -5.38 -5.97
N PRO A 23 -2.11 -4.71 -5.54
CA PRO A 23 -1.84 -4.44 -4.13
C PRO A 23 -2.85 -3.47 -3.48
N TRP A 24 -3.67 -2.79 -4.27
CA TRP A 24 -4.78 -1.99 -3.76
C TRP A 24 -5.93 -2.83 -3.21
N HIS A 25 -5.91 -4.15 -3.42
CA HIS A 25 -6.99 -5.00 -2.94
C HIS A 25 -7.17 -4.84 -1.41
N PRO A 26 -8.39 -4.60 -0.92
CA PRO A 26 -8.64 -4.33 0.50
C PRO A 26 -8.11 -5.40 1.45
N ALA A 27 -8.09 -6.67 1.05
CA ALA A 27 -7.54 -7.75 1.86
C ALA A 27 -6.04 -7.56 2.10
N VAL A 28 -5.29 -7.10 1.09
CA VAL A 28 -3.86 -6.80 1.20
C VAL A 28 -3.66 -5.59 2.12
N LEU A 29 -4.43 -4.53 1.92
CA LEU A 29 -4.35 -3.32 2.74
C LEU A 29 -4.65 -3.59 4.21
N ARG A 30 -5.63 -4.47 4.50
CA ARG A 30 -5.94 -4.88 5.88
C ARG A 30 -4.77 -5.60 6.55
N LEU A 31 -4.08 -6.48 5.85
CA LEU A 31 -2.90 -7.16 6.38
C LEU A 31 -1.75 -6.18 6.65
N ILE A 32 -1.54 -5.22 5.75
CA ILE A 32 -0.54 -4.17 5.96
C ILE A 32 -0.91 -3.30 7.18
N LYS A 33 -2.20 -2.98 7.35
CA LYS A 33 -2.70 -2.27 8.54
C LYS A 33 -2.40 -3.03 9.83
N MET A 34 -2.66 -4.34 9.85
CA MET A 34 -2.35 -5.19 11.01
C MET A 34 -0.86 -5.16 11.34
N LEU A 35 0.01 -5.24 10.33
CA LEU A 35 1.47 -5.14 10.51
C LEU A 35 1.86 -3.75 11.02
N GLY A 36 1.30 -2.69 10.47
CA GLY A 36 1.55 -1.33 10.91
C GLY A 36 1.19 -1.10 12.38
N ASP A 37 0.02 -1.58 12.79
CA ASP A 37 -0.45 -1.48 14.17
C ASP A 37 0.44 -2.30 15.12
N ALA A 38 0.80 -3.52 14.75
CA ALA A 38 1.68 -4.37 15.54
C ALA A 38 3.09 -3.77 15.66
N GLY A 39 3.62 -3.21 14.59
CA GLY A 39 4.90 -2.51 14.60
C GLY A 39 4.90 -1.30 15.52
N ALA A 40 3.85 -0.49 15.45
CA ALA A 40 3.69 0.66 16.33
C ALA A 40 3.61 0.24 17.82
N ALA A 41 2.81 -0.78 18.12
CA ALA A 41 2.67 -1.30 19.48
C ALA A 41 3.98 -1.88 20.03
N ALA A 42 4.80 -2.50 19.18
CA ALA A 42 6.10 -3.09 19.55
C ALA A 42 7.27 -2.11 19.46
N GLY A 43 7.06 -0.88 19.00
CA GLY A 43 8.12 0.09 18.75
C GLY A 43 9.09 -0.37 17.65
N LYS A 44 8.61 -1.08 16.64
CA LYS A 44 9.41 -1.63 15.56
C LYS A 44 9.03 -0.99 14.22
N PRO A 45 10.02 -0.77 13.32
CA PRO A 45 9.73 -0.29 11.97
C PRO A 45 8.99 -1.33 11.15
N VAL A 46 8.17 -0.85 10.20
CA VAL A 46 7.48 -1.68 9.22
C VAL A 46 7.84 -1.19 7.83
N GLY A 47 8.48 -2.03 7.05
CA GLY A 47 8.90 -1.70 5.68
C GLY A 47 7.99 -2.33 4.63
N VAL A 48 7.70 -1.57 3.59
CA VAL A 48 7.06 -2.08 2.37
C VAL A 48 8.02 -1.90 1.21
N CYS A 49 8.20 -2.93 0.42
CA CYS A 49 9.09 -2.90 -0.74
C CYS A 49 8.34 -3.27 -2.03
N GLY A 50 8.98 -2.98 -3.15
CA GLY A 50 8.52 -3.38 -4.47
C GLY A 50 7.61 -2.39 -5.15
N GLU A 51 6.80 -2.87 -6.08
CA GLU A 51 5.98 -2.03 -6.96
C GLU A 51 4.86 -1.30 -6.21
N ALA A 52 4.33 -1.90 -5.13
CA ALA A 52 3.36 -1.23 -4.28
C ALA A 52 3.92 0.05 -3.66
N ALA A 53 5.17 0.02 -3.20
CA ALA A 53 5.86 1.18 -2.64
C ALA A 53 6.22 2.22 -3.72
N ALA A 54 6.29 1.82 -4.98
CA ALA A 54 6.64 2.67 -6.12
C ALA A 54 5.44 3.41 -6.75
N ASP A 55 4.21 3.06 -6.35
CA ASP A 55 2.99 3.77 -6.76
C ASP A 55 2.81 5.00 -5.84
N PRO A 56 2.87 6.24 -6.36
CA PRO A 56 2.81 7.44 -5.52
C PRO A 56 1.54 7.56 -4.67
N ASP A 57 0.38 7.19 -5.22
CA ASP A 57 -0.88 7.25 -4.49
C ASP A 57 -0.95 6.16 -3.41
N LEU A 58 -0.54 4.94 -3.77
CA LEU A 58 -0.51 3.84 -2.81
C LEU A 58 0.53 4.09 -1.71
N ALA A 59 1.66 4.70 -2.01
CA ALA A 59 2.68 5.07 -1.03
C ALA A 59 2.10 5.93 0.10
N ILE A 60 1.23 6.88 -0.21
CA ILE A 60 0.53 7.70 0.79
C ILE A 60 -0.34 6.82 1.68
N VAL A 61 -1.11 5.92 1.09
CA VAL A 61 -1.96 4.98 1.83
C VAL A 61 -1.13 4.06 2.71
N LEU A 62 -0.02 3.52 2.19
CA LEU A 62 0.88 2.64 2.95
C LEU A 62 1.45 3.34 4.20
N VAL A 63 1.85 4.60 4.06
CA VAL A 63 2.28 5.41 5.22
C VAL A 63 1.12 5.59 6.20
N GLY A 64 -0.07 5.87 5.72
CA GLY A 64 -1.28 5.97 6.56
C GLY A 64 -1.64 4.67 7.27
N LEU A 65 -1.31 3.51 6.70
CA LEU A 65 -1.50 2.19 7.31
C LEU A 65 -0.42 1.83 8.35
N GLY A 66 0.64 2.63 8.45
CA GLY A 66 1.69 2.44 9.44
C GLY A 66 3.04 2.00 8.87
N ALA A 67 3.24 2.00 7.56
CA ALA A 67 4.56 1.79 6.98
C ALA A 67 5.49 2.94 7.38
N THR A 68 6.69 2.59 7.86
CA THR A 68 7.70 3.55 8.29
C THR A 68 8.82 3.71 7.27
N THR A 69 9.00 2.74 6.39
CA THR A 69 9.96 2.79 5.29
C THR A 69 9.34 2.23 4.02
N LEU A 70 9.73 2.80 2.88
CA LEU A 70 9.33 2.35 1.55
C LEU A 70 10.60 2.12 0.72
N SER A 71 10.71 0.96 0.10
CA SER A 71 11.83 0.60 -0.77
C SER A 71 11.33 0.31 -2.19
N MET A 72 11.98 0.89 -3.17
CA MET A 72 11.54 0.81 -4.56
C MET A 72 12.73 0.95 -5.53
N ALA A 73 12.47 0.71 -6.81
CA ALA A 73 13.45 1.00 -7.84
C ALA A 73 13.83 2.49 -7.83
N PRO A 74 15.10 2.86 -8.07
CA PRO A 74 15.57 4.25 -8.01
C PRO A 74 14.76 5.21 -8.90
N SER A 75 14.26 4.75 -10.03
CA SER A 75 13.46 5.54 -10.96
C SER A 75 12.15 6.06 -10.38
N ALA A 76 11.61 5.40 -9.35
CA ALA A 76 10.36 5.80 -8.70
C ALA A 76 10.55 6.77 -7.52
N LEU A 77 11.76 6.89 -6.98
CA LEU A 77 12.02 7.65 -5.75
C LEU A 77 11.57 9.10 -5.81
N ALA A 78 11.88 9.80 -6.89
CA ALA A 78 11.57 11.22 -7.00
C ALA A 78 10.06 11.48 -6.99
N GLU A 79 9.30 10.69 -7.72
CA GLU A 79 7.85 10.82 -7.83
C GLU A 79 7.14 10.47 -6.51
N VAL A 80 7.54 9.38 -5.87
CA VAL A 80 6.98 8.98 -4.58
C VAL A 80 7.29 10.02 -3.49
N ARG A 81 8.52 10.54 -3.44
CA ARG A 81 8.89 11.61 -2.50
C ARG A 81 8.06 12.86 -2.74
N ALA A 82 7.88 13.26 -4.00
CA ALA A 82 7.07 14.41 -4.35
C ALA A 82 5.63 14.24 -3.87
N ALA A 83 5.03 13.06 -4.08
CA ALA A 83 3.68 12.77 -3.62
C ALA A 83 3.57 12.83 -2.08
N LEU A 84 4.49 12.21 -1.35
CA LEU A 84 4.49 12.22 0.11
C LEU A 84 4.62 13.63 0.70
N LEU A 85 5.34 14.53 0.04
CA LEU A 85 5.49 15.92 0.46
C LEU A 85 4.20 16.74 0.31
N THR A 86 3.21 16.28 -0.43
CA THR A 86 1.93 16.99 -0.63
C THR A 86 0.92 16.76 0.48
N VAL A 87 1.15 15.81 1.38
CA VAL A 87 0.18 15.41 2.42
C VAL A 87 0.81 15.40 3.80
N SER A 88 -0.02 15.62 4.81
CA SER A 88 0.36 15.38 6.21
C SER A 88 0.16 13.90 6.56
N LEU A 89 0.72 13.46 7.68
CA LEU A 89 0.48 12.12 8.20
C LEU A 89 -1.02 11.89 8.51
N ASP A 90 -1.71 12.91 9.01
CA ASP A 90 -3.15 12.81 9.29
C ASP A 90 -3.97 12.62 8.00
N GLU A 91 -3.61 13.32 6.93
CA GLU A 91 -4.23 13.11 5.63
C GLU A 91 -3.92 11.72 5.06
N ALA A 92 -2.69 11.24 5.20
CA ALA A 92 -2.33 9.88 4.80
C ALA A 92 -3.17 8.83 5.54
N LYS A 93 -3.36 9.00 6.85
CA LYS A 93 -4.24 8.14 7.66
C LYS A 93 -5.69 8.19 7.20
N ALA A 94 -6.20 9.38 6.88
CA ALA A 94 -7.55 9.55 6.37
C ALA A 94 -7.75 8.83 5.03
N ARG A 95 -6.79 8.94 4.11
CA ARG A 95 -6.81 8.20 2.84
C ARG A 95 -6.77 6.69 3.06
N ALA A 96 -5.96 6.22 3.99
CA ALA A 96 -5.88 4.82 4.34
C ALA A 96 -7.22 4.27 4.87
N VAL A 97 -7.88 5.01 5.76
CA VAL A 97 -9.22 4.64 6.26
C VAL A 97 -10.23 4.55 5.11
N ARG A 98 -10.25 5.52 4.21
CA ARG A 98 -11.14 5.46 3.04
C ARG A 98 -10.84 4.26 2.14
N ALA A 99 -9.58 4.01 1.82
CA ALA A 99 -9.17 2.88 0.98
C ALA A 99 -9.62 1.54 1.57
N LEU A 100 -9.52 1.37 2.90
CA LEU A 100 -9.94 0.15 3.59
C LEU A 100 -11.45 -0.13 3.51
N THR A 101 -12.28 0.87 3.19
CA THR A 101 -13.73 0.69 3.01
C THR A 101 -14.08 0.18 1.61
N GLY A 102 -13.14 0.18 0.67
CA GLY A 102 -13.35 -0.34 -0.67
C GLY A 102 -13.66 -1.83 -0.66
N ARG A 103 -14.46 -2.28 -1.63
CA ARG A 103 -14.86 -3.69 -1.81
C ARG A 103 -14.10 -4.37 -2.95
N SER A 104 -13.29 -3.60 -3.66
CA SER A 104 -12.41 -4.07 -4.73
C SER A 104 -11.14 -3.23 -4.77
N ALA A 105 -10.12 -3.69 -5.48
CA ALA A 105 -8.90 -2.92 -5.69
C ALA A 105 -9.18 -1.59 -6.40
N ALA A 106 -10.04 -1.58 -7.40
CA ALA A 106 -10.42 -0.37 -8.13
C ALA A 106 -11.13 0.65 -7.22
N GLU A 107 -12.04 0.18 -6.38
CA GLU A 107 -12.74 1.05 -5.43
C GLU A 107 -11.80 1.58 -4.34
N ALA A 108 -10.93 0.74 -3.79
CA ALA A 108 -9.93 1.16 -2.82
C ALA A 108 -8.98 2.22 -3.39
N ARG A 109 -8.52 2.04 -4.63
CA ARG A 109 -7.69 3.03 -5.34
C ARG A 109 -8.43 4.35 -5.47
N LEU A 110 -9.68 4.33 -5.91
CA LEU A 110 -10.48 5.54 -6.08
C LEU A 110 -10.65 6.30 -4.75
N LEU A 111 -10.94 5.59 -3.68
CA LEU A 111 -11.16 6.17 -2.34
C LEU A 111 -9.86 6.64 -1.68
N GLY A 112 -8.77 5.94 -1.89
CA GLY A 112 -7.47 6.24 -1.31
C GLY A 112 -6.70 7.36 -2.03
N SER A 113 -7.04 7.66 -3.28
CA SER A 113 -6.37 8.69 -4.08
C SER A 113 -6.91 10.11 -3.86
N ARG A 114 -7.86 10.28 -2.97
CA ARG A 114 -8.50 11.57 -2.70
C ARG A 114 -8.15 12.12 -1.35
#